data_f65c1e1b6a108d4575294f792e3f3704
#
_entry.id   f65c1e1b6a108d4575294f792e3f3704
#
_cell.length_a   1.000
_cell.length_b   1.000
_cell.length_c   1.000
_cell.angle_alpha   90.00
_cell.angle_beta   90.00
_cell.angle_gamma   90.00
#
_symmetry.space_group_name_H-M   'P 1'
#
loop_
_entity.id
_entity.type
_entity.pdbx_description
1 polymer ?
#
loop_
_entity_poly.entity_id
_entity_poly.type
_entity_poly.pdbx_seq_one_letter_code
_entity_poly.pdbx_strand_id
1 'polypeptide(L)'
;MGSTDTAPNVLLLGAPGAGKGTQSARLAETYDIDHVTTGDILRANKDMETDYGTPREYMEAGELVPDPVVNEIVEAALQDADGFILDGYPRNVEQATVLDDAADLDVIIHLDVGESELLTRLTGRRVCADCGANYHVEYDPPATAGTCDQCGGELIQRDDDTEETARERLRVFRENTQPVVERYADRPEFIRIDGDRSPDAVWEAVREAVDGALGESAASAK
;
A
#
# COMPACT_ATOMS: atom_id res chain seq x y z
N MET A 1 -4.04 29.65 -17.94
CA MET A 1 -5.28 28.88 -17.96
C MET A 1 -5.05 27.83 -16.90
N GLY A 2 -5.53 28.10 -15.69
CA GLY A 2 -5.34 27.21 -14.56
C GLY A 2 -6.24 25.99 -14.73
N SER A 3 -5.65 24.84 -14.96
CA SER A 3 -6.27 23.58 -14.60
C SER A 3 -6.39 23.58 -13.10
N THR A 4 -7.61 23.51 -12.57
CA THR A 4 -7.80 23.11 -11.18
C THR A 4 -7.60 21.61 -11.15
N ASP A 5 -6.34 21.16 -11.32
CA ASP A 5 -5.94 19.80 -11.02
C ASP A 5 -5.97 19.66 -9.50
N THR A 6 -7.11 19.26 -8.99
CA THR A 6 -7.21 18.79 -7.61
C THR A 6 -6.42 17.48 -7.57
N ALA A 7 -5.38 17.45 -6.76
CA ALA A 7 -4.58 16.24 -6.58
C ALA A 7 -5.49 15.12 -6.04
N PRO A 8 -5.43 13.88 -6.57
CA PRO A 8 -6.37 12.82 -6.22
C PRO A 8 -6.09 12.21 -4.85
N ASN A 9 -7.17 11.83 -4.15
CA ASN A 9 -7.13 11.00 -2.95
C ASN A 9 -7.35 9.54 -3.34
N VAL A 10 -6.28 8.77 -3.34
CA VAL A 10 -6.27 7.37 -3.80
C VAL A 10 -6.16 6.42 -2.63
N LEU A 11 -7.08 5.45 -2.54
CA LEU A 11 -6.95 4.31 -1.63
C LEU A 11 -6.49 3.07 -2.40
N LEU A 12 -5.36 2.47 -2.00
CA LEU A 12 -4.86 1.24 -2.61
C LEU A 12 -4.99 0.05 -1.66
N LEU A 13 -5.93 -0.84 -1.97
CA LEU A 13 -6.21 -2.08 -1.25
C LEU A 13 -5.57 -3.29 -1.93
N GLY A 14 -5.28 -4.31 -1.16
CA GLY A 14 -4.76 -5.59 -1.64
C GLY A 14 -3.95 -6.32 -0.57
N ALA A 15 -3.79 -7.62 -0.74
CA ALA A 15 -3.05 -8.46 0.19
C ALA A 15 -1.56 -8.09 0.29
N PRO A 16 -0.86 -8.48 1.36
CA PRO A 16 0.60 -8.45 1.37
C PRO A 16 1.17 -9.16 0.12
N GLY A 17 2.13 -8.54 -0.56
CA GLY A 17 2.69 -9.09 -1.82
C GLY A 17 1.93 -8.72 -3.10
N ALA A 18 0.77 -8.05 -3.03
CA ALA A 18 -0.01 -7.66 -4.22
C ALA A 18 0.66 -6.59 -5.12
N GLY A 19 1.76 -5.97 -4.70
CA GLY A 19 2.46 -4.95 -5.49
C GLY A 19 2.05 -3.52 -5.16
N LYS A 20 1.27 -3.30 -4.09
CA LYS A 20 0.80 -1.96 -3.69
C LYS A 20 1.92 -0.92 -3.65
N GLY A 21 2.99 -1.16 -2.88
CA GLY A 21 4.08 -0.20 -2.75
C GLY A 21 4.75 0.19 -4.06
N THR A 22 4.86 -0.74 -5.03
CA THR A 22 5.37 -0.44 -6.38
C THR A 22 4.44 0.51 -7.12
N GLN A 23 3.14 0.26 -7.07
CA GLN A 23 2.15 1.11 -7.75
C GLN A 23 1.97 2.45 -7.03
N SER A 24 2.00 2.47 -5.70
CA SER A 24 1.93 3.70 -4.91
C SER A 24 3.08 4.66 -5.19
N ALA A 25 4.30 4.14 -5.29
CA ALA A 25 5.47 4.97 -5.63
C ALA A 25 5.32 5.61 -7.02
N ARG A 26 4.85 4.85 -8.02
CA ARG A 26 4.59 5.35 -9.38
C ARG A 26 3.47 6.40 -9.41
N LEU A 27 2.40 6.19 -8.63
CA LEU A 27 1.30 7.14 -8.52
C LEU A 27 1.77 8.45 -7.88
N ALA A 28 2.47 8.36 -6.75
CA ALA A 28 3.00 9.53 -6.06
C ALA A 28 3.87 10.40 -6.97
N GLU A 29 4.78 9.77 -7.74
CA GLU A 29 5.63 10.48 -8.71
C GLU A 29 4.83 11.06 -9.88
N THR A 30 3.82 10.33 -10.39
CA THR A 30 3.09 10.73 -11.61
C THR A 30 2.11 11.88 -11.35
N TYR A 31 1.45 11.87 -10.18
CA TYR A 31 0.41 12.85 -9.82
C TYR A 31 0.89 13.90 -8.82
N ASP A 32 2.16 13.85 -8.39
CA ASP A 32 2.76 14.75 -7.39
C ASP A 32 1.93 14.80 -6.10
N ILE A 33 1.58 13.60 -5.57
CA ILE A 33 0.79 13.42 -4.36
C ILE A 33 1.59 12.70 -3.27
N ASP A 34 1.17 12.88 -2.02
CA ASP A 34 1.84 12.28 -0.88
C ASP A 34 1.62 10.76 -0.82
N HIS A 35 2.71 9.99 -0.66
CA HIS A 35 2.64 8.55 -0.43
C HIS A 35 2.57 8.25 1.06
N VAL A 36 1.37 8.06 1.57
CA VAL A 36 1.11 7.72 2.97
C VAL A 36 1.08 6.20 3.13
N THR A 37 2.14 5.62 3.66
CA THR A 37 2.24 4.19 3.94
C THR A 37 2.43 3.90 5.43
N THR A 38 1.43 3.29 6.04
CA THR A 38 1.48 2.94 7.46
C THR A 38 2.63 2.00 7.79
N GLY A 39 2.99 1.10 6.88
CA GLY A 39 4.10 0.17 7.06
C GLY A 39 5.45 0.87 7.21
N ASP A 40 5.72 1.91 6.42
CA ASP A 40 6.99 2.64 6.48
C ASP A 40 7.04 3.56 7.70
N ILE A 41 5.94 4.22 8.03
CA ILE A 41 5.83 5.05 9.23
C ILE A 41 6.04 4.21 10.50
N LEU A 42 5.40 3.04 10.59
CA LEU A 42 5.59 2.13 11.72
C LEU A 42 7.03 1.55 11.78
N ARG A 43 7.65 1.25 10.64
CA ARG A 43 9.06 0.81 10.60
C ARG A 43 10.02 1.90 11.06
N ALA A 44 9.79 3.14 10.66
CA ALA A 44 10.58 4.29 11.08
C ALA A 44 10.45 4.56 12.59
N ASN A 45 9.28 4.22 13.18
CA ASN A 45 8.95 4.43 14.58
C ASN A 45 8.80 3.11 15.37
N LYS A 46 9.44 2.04 14.92
CA LYS A 46 9.25 0.68 15.46
C LYS A 46 9.54 0.52 16.95
N ASP A 47 10.41 1.35 17.49
CA ASP A 47 10.82 1.35 18.91
C ASP A 47 10.11 2.44 19.72
N MET A 48 9.09 3.10 19.18
CA MET A 48 8.31 4.10 19.90
C MET A 48 7.43 3.41 20.95
N GLU A 49 7.60 3.83 22.20
CA GLU A 49 6.77 3.36 23.31
C GLU A 49 5.38 3.98 23.19
N THR A 50 4.36 3.14 23.21
CA THR A 50 2.94 3.53 23.24
C THR A 50 2.24 2.88 24.44
N ASP A 51 1.03 3.31 24.76
CA ASP A 51 0.19 2.67 25.78
C ASP A 51 -0.15 1.20 25.45
N TYR A 52 0.14 0.76 24.24
CA TYR A 52 -0.15 -0.59 23.72
C TYR A 52 1.11 -1.45 23.47
N GLY A 53 2.30 -0.98 23.85
CA GLY A 53 3.58 -1.59 23.51
C GLY A 53 4.25 -0.94 22.30
N THR A 54 5.29 -1.56 21.76
CA THR A 54 6.03 -1.02 20.60
C THR A 54 5.47 -1.57 19.30
N PRO A 55 5.45 -0.78 18.20
CA PRO A 55 5.09 -1.30 16.87
C PRO A 55 5.91 -2.51 16.44
N ARG A 56 7.18 -2.61 16.89
CA ARG A 56 8.07 -3.75 16.62
C ARG A 56 7.46 -5.08 17.03
N GLU A 57 6.91 -5.17 18.25
CA GLU A 57 6.37 -6.41 18.82
C GLU A 57 5.28 -7.01 17.94
N TYR A 58 4.37 -6.17 17.44
CA TYR A 58 3.30 -6.58 16.51
C TYR A 58 3.83 -6.95 15.12
N MET A 59 4.77 -6.15 14.59
CA MET A 59 5.32 -6.38 13.25
C MET A 59 6.11 -7.69 13.17
N GLU A 60 6.90 -8.02 14.18
CA GLU A 60 7.65 -9.28 14.27
C GLU A 60 6.74 -10.51 14.40
N ALA A 61 5.59 -10.36 15.09
CA ALA A 61 4.57 -11.39 15.17
C ALA A 61 3.71 -11.52 13.89
N GLY A 62 3.82 -10.56 12.95
CA GLY A 62 2.95 -10.48 11.78
C GLY A 62 1.53 -10.01 12.08
N GLU A 63 1.33 -9.46 13.28
CA GLU A 63 0.06 -8.94 13.78
C GLU A 63 -0.15 -7.47 13.41
N LEU A 64 -1.39 -6.99 13.58
CA LEU A 64 -1.72 -5.57 13.39
C LEU A 64 -1.34 -4.76 14.62
N VAL A 65 -0.72 -3.61 14.41
CA VAL A 65 -0.54 -2.59 15.46
C VAL A 65 -1.91 -2.06 15.86
N PRO A 66 -2.17 -1.80 17.16
CA PRO A 66 -3.46 -1.32 17.65
C PRO A 66 -3.98 -0.09 16.91
N ASP A 67 -5.29 -0.11 16.59
CA ASP A 67 -5.95 0.92 15.79
C ASP A 67 -5.75 2.36 16.29
N PRO A 68 -5.81 2.66 17.61
CA PRO A 68 -5.60 4.02 18.09
C PRO A 68 -4.25 4.63 17.65
N VAL A 69 -3.18 3.81 17.65
CA VAL A 69 -1.84 4.24 17.24
C VAL A 69 -1.80 4.49 15.73
N VAL A 70 -2.39 3.59 14.94
CA VAL A 70 -2.37 3.71 13.48
C VAL A 70 -3.27 4.85 13.01
N ASN A 71 -4.46 5.01 13.60
CA ASN A 71 -5.40 6.07 13.24
C ASN A 71 -4.80 7.47 13.47
N GLU A 72 -4.19 7.71 14.64
CA GLU A 72 -3.53 8.98 14.95
C GLU A 72 -2.45 9.34 13.91
N ILE A 73 -1.65 8.35 13.50
CA ILE A 73 -0.60 8.52 12.49
C ILE A 73 -1.20 8.88 11.13
N VAL A 74 -2.25 8.18 10.72
CA VAL A 74 -2.90 8.39 9.41
C VAL A 74 -3.61 9.73 9.39
N GLU A 75 -4.42 10.05 10.40
CA GLU A 75 -5.13 11.34 10.48
C GLU A 75 -4.15 12.52 10.41
N ALA A 76 -3.03 12.46 11.12
CA ALA A 76 -2.01 13.50 11.06
C ALA A 76 -1.41 13.65 9.64
N ALA A 77 -1.15 12.53 8.95
CA ALA A 77 -0.60 12.57 7.60
C ALA A 77 -1.60 13.11 6.56
N LEU A 78 -2.90 12.80 6.70
CA LEU A 78 -3.92 13.23 5.77
C LEU A 78 -4.29 14.71 5.92
N GLN A 79 -4.14 15.30 7.14
CA GLN A 79 -4.45 16.69 7.39
C GLN A 79 -3.56 17.69 6.64
N ASP A 80 -2.32 17.29 6.35
CA ASP A 80 -1.31 18.15 5.72
C ASP A 80 -1.16 17.89 4.20
N ALA A 81 -1.87 16.88 3.65
CA ALA A 81 -1.72 16.45 2.25
C ALA A 81 -2.65 17.24 1.31
N ASP A 82 -2.12 17.71 0.18
CA ASP A 82 -2.91 18.33 -0.91
C ASP A 82 -3.54 17.28 -1.86
N GLY A 83 -3.26 16.01 -1.62
CA GLY A 83 -3.69 14.80 -2.31
C GLY A 83 -2.80 13.67 -1.86
N PHE A 84 -3.31 12.46 -1.84
CA PHE A 84 -2.55 11.33 -1.28
C PHE A 84 -2.82 10.01 -1.98
N ILE A 85 -1.86 9.10 -1.83
CA ILE A 85 -2.08 7.67 -1.98
C ILE A 85 -1.88 6.98 -0.64
N LEU A 86 -2.93 6.30 -0.16
CA LEU A 86 -2.92 5.58 1.11
C LEU A 86 -2.70 4.08 0.87
N ASP A 87 -1.57 3.56 1.37
CA ASP A 87 -1.17 2.15 1.26
C ASP A 87 -1.03 1.51 2.65
N GLY A 88 -1.69 0.39 2.84
CA GLY A 88 -1.63 -0.38 4.08
C GLY A 88 -2.57 0.10 5.20
N TYR A 89 -3.50 0.97 4.91
CA TYR A 89 -4.61 1.41 5.74
C TYR A 89 -5.82 1.69 4.81
N PRO A 90 -7.06 1.37 5.22
CA PRO A 90 -7.43 0.68 6.46
C PRO A 90 -7.18 -0.84 6.37
N ARG A 91 -7.00 -1.49 7.52
CA ARG A 91 -6.79 -2.94 7.64
C ARG A 91 -7.93 -3.69 8.29
N ASN A 92 -8.91 -2.97 8.82
CA ASN A 92 -10.17 -3.52 9.35
C ASN A 92 -11.32 -2.52 9.12
N VAL A 93 -12.55 -2.95 9.43
CA VAL A 93 -13.77 -2.17 9.17
C VAL A 93 -13.86 -0.93 10.06
N GLU A 94 -13.33 -0.98 11.27
CA GLU A 94 -13.27 0.13 12.22
C GLU A 94 -12.39 1.25 11.67
N GLN A 95 -11.20 0.92 11.20
CA GLN A 95 -10.30 1.87 10.52
C GLN A 95 -10.92 2.43 9.24
N ALA A 96 -11.66 1.61 8.47
CA ALA A 96 -12.36 2.08 7.28
C ALA A 96 -13.42 3.13 7.62
N THR A 97 -14.08 3.01 8.77
CA THR A 97 -15.04 4.01 9.24
C THR A 97 -14.34 5.32 9.59
N VAL A 98 -13.19 5.25 10.27
CA VAL A 98 -12.38 6.44 10.58
C VAL A 98 -11.90 7.13 9.30
N LEU A 99 -11.46 6.38 8.30
CA LEU A 99 -11.04 6.94 7.02
C LEU A 99 -12.19 7.63 6.28
N ASP A 100 -13.37 7.01 6.25
CA ASP A 100 -14.56 7.58 5.62
C ASP A 100 -15.00 8.91 6.25
N ASP A 101 -14.71 9.11 7.55
CA ASP A 101 -14.98 10.36 8.25
C ASP A 101 -13.86 11.40 8.07
N ALA A 102 -12.64 10.97 7.76
CA ALA A 102 -11.45 11.82 7.67
C ALA A 102 -11.19 12.39 6.26
N ALA A 103 -11.56 11.65 5.19
CA ALA A 103 -11.25 12.05 3.82
C ALA A 103 -12.27 11.52 2.80
N ASP A 104 -12.55 12.33 1.78
CA ASP A 104 -13.24 11.91 0.57
C ASP A 104 -12.24 11.22 -0.37
N LEU A 105 -12.60 10.04 -0.89
CA LEU A 105 -11.76 9.25 -1.79
C LEU A 105 -12.24 9.41 -3.23
N ASP A 106 -11.34 9.80 -4.14
CA ASP A 106 -11.65 9.93 -5.57
C ASP A 106 -11.64 8.57 -6.28
N VAL A 107 -10.75 7.67 -5.84
CA VAL A 107 -10.66 6.31 -6.39
C VAL A 107 -10.17 5.31 -5.34
N ILE A 108 -10.80 4.13 -5.35
CA ILE A 108 -10.44 3.00 -4.48
C ILE A 108 -10.02 1.85 -5.38
N ILE A 109 -8.75 1.50 -5.37
CA ILE A 109 -8.18 0.45 -6.21
C ILE A 109 -7.91 -0.79 -5.37
N HIS A 110 -8.45 -1.93 -5.79
CA HIS A 110 -8.11 -3.24 -5.22
C HIS A 110 -7.24 -4.03 -6.19
N LEU A 111 -6.00 -4.29 -5.81
CA LEU A 111 -5.12 -5.21 -6.52
C LEU A 111 -5.45 -6.64 -6.09
N ASP A 112 -6.10 -7.38 -6.97
CA ASP A 112 -6.53 -8.76 -6.73
C ASP A 112 -5.47 -9.73 -7.27
N VAL A 113 -4.89 -10.55 -6.37
CA VAL A 113 -3.78 -11.47 -6.69
C VAL A 113 -4.05 -12.81 -6.00
N GLY A 114 -3.80 -13.89 -6.72
CA GLY A 114 -3.98 -15.25 -6.20
C GLY A 114 -3.04 -15.58 -5.04
N GLU A 115 -3.51 -16.35 -4.04
CA GLU A 115 -2.76 -16.65 -2.81
C GLU A 115 -1.40 -17.29 -3.07
N SER A 116 -1.32 -18.24 -4.03
CA SER A 116 -0.06 -18.89 -4.39
C SER A 116 0.98 -17.92 -4.94
N GLU A 117 0.53 -16.96 -5.75
CA GLU A 117 1.37 -15.91 -6.30
C GLU A 117 1.82 -14.94 -5.21
N LEU A 118 0.91 -14.53 -4.31
CA LEU A 118 1.24 -13.69 -3.16
C LEU A 118 2.36 -14.31 -2.31
N LEU A 119 2.28 -15.60 -2.03
CA LEU A 119 3.30 -16.29 -1.24
C LEU A 119 4.65 -16.30 -1.97
N THR A 120 4.66 -16.58 -3.27
CA THR A 120 5.88 -16.53 -4.10
C THR A 120 6.49 -15.13 -4.08
N ARG A 121 5.68 -14.09 -4.27
CA ARG A 121 6.13 -12.69 -4.26
C ARG A 121 6.70 -12.27 -2.91
N LEU A 122 6.08 -12.68 -1.80
CA LEU A 122 6.57 -12.34 -0.46
C LEU A 122 7.91 -13.03 -0.16
N THR A 123 8.00 -14.34 -0.35
CA THR A 123 9.22 -15.10 -0.02
C THR A 123 10.39 -14.80 -0.94
N GLY A 124 10.11 -14.44 -2.19
CA GLY A 124 11.12 -14.05 -3.19
C GLY A 124 11.56 -12.59 -3.12
N ARG A 125 10.87 -11.75 -2.34
CA ARG A 125 11.20 -10.32 -2.21
C ARG A 125 12.55 -10.09 -1.58
N ARG A 126 13.26 -9.09 -2.10
CA ARG A 126 14.48 -8.53 -1.51
C ARG A 126 14.33 -7.02 -1.45
N VAL A 127 14.90 -6.42 -0.41
CA VAL A 127 14.84 -4.98 -0.19
C VAL A 127 16.24 -4.46 0.09
N CYS A 128 16.61 -3.35 -0.52
CA CYS A 128 17.86 -2.70 -0.22
C CYS A 128 17.84 -2.13 1.20
N ALA A 129 18.85 -2.50 2.00
CA ALA A 129 18.98 -2.04 3.37
C ALA A 129 19.22 -0.51 3.47
N ASP A 130 19.81 0.09 2.43
CA ASP A 130 20.18 1.51 2.42
C ASP A 130 19.13 2.43 1.83
N CYS A 131 18.57 2.08 0.65
CA CYS A 131 17.63 2.97 -0.08
C CYS A 131 16.18 2.45 -0.16
N GLY A 132 15.90 1.24 0.36
CA GLY A 132 14.55 0.68 0.35
C GLY A 132 14.06 0.14 -1.00
N ALA A 133 14.88 0.18 -2.06
CA ALA A 133 14.51 -0.35 -3.37
C ALA A 133 14.13 -1.82 -3.29
N ASN A 134 13.02 -2.17 -3.97
CA ASN A 134 12.49 -3.53 -3.97
C ASN A 134 12.97 -4.31 -5.19
N TYR A 135 13.31 -5.57 -4.99
CA TYR A 135 13.68 -6.55 -5.99
C TYR A 135 12.96 -7.87 -5.75
N HIS A 136 12.98 -8.75 -6.73
CA HIS A 136 12.49 -10.12 -6.58
C HIS A 136 13.49 -11.10 -7.19
N VAL A 137 13.77 -12.20 -6.47
CA VAL A 137 14.79 -13.17 -6.91
C VAL A 137 14.52 -13.78 -8.28
N GLU A 138 13.25 -13.82 -8.72
CA GLU A 138 12.82 -14.44 -9.98
C GLU A 138 12.24 -13.43 -10.96
N TYR A 139 11.38 -12.49 -10.49
CA TYR A 139 10.62 -11.60 -11.38
C TYR A 139 11.33 -10.28 -11.70
N ASP A 140 12.17 -9.81 -10.80
CA ASP A 140 12.95 -8.57 -10.94
C ASP A 140 14.30 -8.72 -10.22
N PRO A 141 15.18 -9.62 -10.70
CA PRO A 141 16.46 -9.87 -10.07
C PRO A 141 17.41 -8.68 -10.28
N PRO A 142 18.26 -8.35 -9.27
CA PRO A 142 19.30 -7.35 -9.46
C PRO A 142 20.33 -7.81 -10.48
N ALA A 143 21.02 -6.88 -11.13
CA ALA A 143 22.10 -7.18 -12.07
C ALA A 143 23.25 -7.97 -11.42
N THR A 144 23.51 -7.70 -10.13
CA THR A 144 24.46 -8.46 -9.32
C THR A 144 23.73 -9.00 -8.08
N ALA A 145 23.73 -10.33 -7.90
CA ALA A 145 23.06 -10.97 -6.78
C ALA A 145 23.49 -10.35 -5.43
N GLY A 146 22.50 -9.97 -4.62
CA GLY A 146 22.70 -9.38 -3.29
C GLY A 146 23.08 -7.90 -3.27
N THR A 147 23.18 -7.24 -4.45
CA THR A 147 23.60 -5.83 -4.55
C THR A 147 22.51 -4.99 -5.22
N CYS A 148 22.17 -3.87 -4.62
CA CYS A 148 21.19 -2.92 -5.16
C CYS A 148 21.74 -2.20 -6.39
N ASP A 149 20.98 -2.23 -7.50
CA ASP A 149 21.38 -1.56 -8.76
C ASP A 149 21.28 -0.03 -8.65
N GLN A 150 20.50 0.51 -7.70
CA GLN A 150 20.32 1.95 -7.55
C GLN A 150 21.41 2.61 -6.71
N CYS A 151 21.85 1.98 -5.62
CA CYS A 151 22.80 2.60 -4.67
C CYS A 151 24.00 1.74 -4.30
N GLY A 152 24.04 0.47 -4.75
CA GLY A 152 25.12 -0.47 -4.41
C GLY A 152 25.01 -1.10 -3.02
N GLY A 153 23.96 -0.80 -2.26
CA GLY A 153 23.71 -1.34 -0.93
C GLY A 153 23.32 -2.82 -0.95
N GLU A 154 23.34 -3.45 0.24
CA GLU A 154 22.99 -4.86 0.41
C GLU A 154 21.50 -5.11 0.22
N LEU A 155 21.15 -6.19 -0.50
CA LEU A 155 19.78 -6.66 -0.62
C LEU A 155 19.51 -7.75 0.42
N ILE A 156 18.55 -7.49 1.29
CA ILE A 156 18.15 -8.39 2.37
C ILE A 156 16.71 -8.91 2.15
N GLN A 157 16.41 -10.06 2.70
CA GLN A 157 15.03 -10.50 2.92
C GLN A 157 14.53 -9.84 4.22
N ARG A 158 13.31 -9.31 4.22
CA ARG A 158 12.71 -8.79 5.46
C ARG A 158 12.41 -9.94 6.42
N ASP A 159 12.44 -9.67 7.72
CA ASP A 159 12.13 -10.66 8.75
C ASP A 159 10.68 -11.18 8.63
N ASP A 160 9.77 -10.33 8.15
CA ASP A 160 8.36 -10.63 7.93
C ASP A 160 8.05 -11.28 6.55
N ASP A 161 9.05 -11.63 5.75
CA ASP A 161 8.92 -12.30 4.45
C ASP A 161 9.38 -13.78 4.48
N THR A 162 9.54 -14.37 5.66
CA THR A 162 9.69 -15.82 5.79
C THR A 162 8.40 -16.51 5.39
N GLU A 163 8.46 -17.77 4.95
CA GLU A 163 7.25 -18.48 4.51
C GLU A 163 6.20 -18.56 5.63
N GLU A 164 6.62 -18.78 6.87
CA GLU A 164 5.74 -18.87 8.02
C GLU A 164 5.03 -17.53 8.27
N THR A 165 5.78 -16.43 8.39
CA THR A 165 5.22 -15.10 8.62
C THR A 165 4.40 -14.60 7.43
N ALA A 166 4.81 -14.92 6.19
CA ALA A 166 4.05 -14.59 5.00
C ALA A 166 2.66 -15.25 5.00
N ARG A 167 2.57 -16.55 5.38
CA ARG A 167 1.28 -17.26 5.53
C ARG A 167 0.41 -16.65 6.62
N GLU A 168 1.00 -16.27 7.75
CA GLU A 168 0.28 -15.60 8.84
C GLU A 168 -0.26 -14.24 8.38
N ARG A 169 0.53 -13.42 7.70
CA ARG A 169 0.09 -12.14 7.12
C ARG A 169 -1.06 -12.29 6.14
N LEU A 170 -1.04 -13.33 5.32
CA LEU A 170 -2.15 -13.63 4.40
C LEU A 170 -3.40 -14.09 5.15
N ARG A 171 -3.26 -14.85 6.26
CA ARG A 171 -4.37 -15.21 7.14
C ARG A 171 -4.98 -13.97 7.78
N VAL A 172 -4.15 -13.10 8.37
CA VAL A 172 -4.57 -11.84 9.00
C VAL A 172 -5.28 -10.92 7.99
N PHE A 173 -4.76 -10.84 6.76
CA PHE A 173 -5.42 -10.09 5.69
C PHE A 173 -6.83 -10.61 5.40
N ARG A 174 -7.00 -11.93 5.24
CA ARG A 174 -8.32 -12.53 4.96
C ARG A 174 -9.33 -12.28 6.09
N GLU A 175 -8.86 -12.36 7.33
CA GLU A 175 -9.74 -12.22 8.50
C GLU A 175 -10.14 -10.77 8.78
N ASN A 176 -9.23 -9.83 8.58
CA ASN A 176 -9.43 -8.44 8.98
C ASN A 176 -9.62 -7.47 7.81
N THR A 177 -8.83 -7.62 6.73
CA THR A 177 -8.78 -6.62 5.65
C THR A 177 -9.66 -7.00 4.45
N GLN A 178 -9.89 -8.28 4.20
CA GLN A 178 -10.84 -8.69 3.17
C GLN A 178 -12.25 -8.12 3.39
N PRO A 179 -12.80 -8.03 4.63
CA PRO A 179 -14.06 -7.34 4.89
C PRO A 179 -14.05 -5.84 4.52
N VAL A 180 -12.89 -5.18 4.56
CA VAL A 180 -12.75 -3.79 4.07
C VAL A 180 -12.95 -3.72 2.56
N VAL A 181 -12.31 -4.64 1.82
CA VAL A 181 -12.49 -4.74 0.36
C VAL A 181 -13.96 -4.95 0.01
N GLU A 182 -14.65 -5.83 0.74
CA GLU A 182 -16.07 -6.11 0.56
C GLU A 182 -16.96 -4.89 0.88
N ARG A 183 -16.61 -4.12 1.94
CA ARG A 183 -17.30 -2.88 2.30
C ARG A 183 -17.26 -1.83 1.19
N TYR A 184 -16.13 -1.72 0.50
CA TYR A 184 -15.94 -0.73 -0.56
C TYR A 184 -16.40 -1.23 -1.93
N ALA A 185 -16.60 -2.53 -2.14
CA ALA A 185 -16.83 -3.15 -3.45
C ALA A 185 -18.07 -2.61 -4.22
N ASP A 186 -19.07 -2.11 -3.50
CA ASP A 186 -20.31 -1.56 -4.10
C ASP A 186 -20.23 -0.03 -4.33
N ARG A 187 -19.13 0.63 -3.99
CA ARG A 187 -18.95 2.07 -4.22
C ARG A 187 -18.61 2.36 -5.69
N PRO A 188 -19.11 3.45 -6.27
CA PRO A 188 -18.82 3.83 -7.66
C PRO A 188 -17.34 4.10 -7.91
N GLU A 189 -16.60 4.56 -6.87
CA GLU A 189 -15.16 4.82 -6.93
C GLU A 189 -14.29 3.55 -6.87
N PHE A 190 -14.90 2.37 -6.62
CA PHE A 190 -14.16 1.12 -6.45
C PHE A 190 -13.84 0.45 -7.79
N ILE A 191 -12.55 0.18 -8.00
CA ILE A 191 -12.03 -0.50 -9.19
C ILE A 191 -11.18 -1.69 -8.79
N ARG A 192 -11.56 -2.89 -9.28
CA ARG A 192 -10.76 -4.10 -9.11
C ARG A 192 -9.81 -4.28 -10.29
N ILE A 193 -8.53 -4.46 -10.00
CA ILE A 193 -7.48 -4.68 -11.00
C ILE A 193 -6.86 -6.05 -10.77
N ASP A 194 -6.74 -6.85 -11.84
CA ASP A 194 -6.01 -8.10 -11.85
C ASP A 194 -4.51 -7.82 -11.64
N GLY A 195 -4.01 -8.17 -10.47
CA GLY A 195 -2.63 -7.97 -10.05
C GLY A 195 -1.70 -9.15 -10.37
N ASP A 196 -2.19 -10.24 -10.97
CA ASP A 196 -1.35 -11.36 -11.44
C ASP A 196 -0.59 -11.02 -12.73
N ARG A 197 -0.90 -9.88 -13.34
CA ARG A 197 -0.25 -9.36 -14.54
C ARG A 197 1.15 -8.79 -14.23
N SER A 198 1.91 -8.49 -15.29
CA SER A 198 3.21 -7.80 -15.12
C SER A 198 3.07 -6.45 -14.43
N PRO A 199 4.08 -5.96 -13.67
CA PRO A 199 4.03 -4.67 -12.98
C PRO A 199 3.65 -3.50 -13.89
N ASP A 200 4.11 -3.49 -15.14
CA ASP A 200 3.78 -2.44 -16.10
C ASP A 200 2.34 -2.55 -16.60
N ALA A 201 1.82 -3.75 -16.82
CA ALA A 201 0.42 -3.94 -17.23
C ALA A 201 -0.55 -3.61 -16.06
N VAL A 202 -0.15 -3.83 -14.82
CA VAL A 202 -0.89 -3.36 -13.63
C VAL A 202 -0.83 -1.84 -13.56
N TRP A 203 0.34 -1.24 -13.80
CA TRP A 203 0.51 0.21 -13.80
C TRP A 203 -0.42 0.92 -14.80
N GLU A 204 -0.47 0.44 -16.04
CA GLU A 204 -1.37 1.03 -17.04
C GLU A 204 -2.84 1.00 -16.60
N ALA A 205 -3.28 -0.11 -16.00
CA ALA A 205 -4.65 -0.21 -15.47
C ALA A 205 -4.89 0.71 -14.26
N VAL A 206 -3.91 0.83 -13.36
CA VAL A 206 -3.97 1.75 -12.21
C VAL A 206 -4.05 3.19 -12.67
N ARG A 207 -3.19 3.59 -13.62
CA ARG A 207 -3.17 4.95 -14.19
C ARG A 207 -4.50 5.27 -14.89
N GLU A 208 -5.03 4.35 -15.70
CA GLU A 208 -6.30 4.53 -16.39
C GLU A 208 -7.45 4.72 -15.38
N ALA A 209 -7.44 4.00 -14.25
CA ALA A 209 -8.43 4.15 -13.19
C ALA A 209 -8.39 5.55 -12.55
N VAL A 210 -7.19 6.06 -12.24
CA VAL A 210 -7.03 7.40 -11.64
C VAL A 210 -7.37 8.50 -12.64
N ASP A 211 -6.89 8.41 -13.90
CA ASP A 211 -7.20 9.36 -14.96
C ASP A 211 -8.72 9.44 -15.21
N GLY A 212 -9.41 8.28 -15.16
CA GLY A 212 -10.86 8.19 -15.31
C GLY A 212 -11.60 8.94 -14.19
N ALA A 213 -11.22 8.72 -12.93
CA ALA A 213 -11.83 9.38 -11.77
C ALA A 213 -11.65 10.90 -11.84
N LEU A 214 -10.44 11.39 -12.18
CA LEU A 214 -10.18 12.82 -12.34
C LEU A 214 -10.97 13.45 -13.50
N GLY A 215 -11.17 12.71 -14.59
CA GLY A 215 -11.97 13.17 -15.72
C GLY A 215 -13.46 13.30 -15.39
N GLU A 216 -14.02 12.41 -14.56
CA GLU A 216 -15.42 12.44 -14.10
C GLU A 216 -15.66 13.54 -13.08
N SER A 217 -14.73 13.77 -12.14
CA SER A 217 -14.79 14.86 -11.16
C SER A 217 -14.82 16.23 -11.85
N ALA A 218 -14.00 16.45 -12.87
CA ALA A 218 -13.98 17.68 -13.65
C ALA A 218 -15.28 17.90 -14.47
N ALA A 219 -15.99 16.84 -14.84
CA ALA A 219 -17.26 16.90 -15.57
C ALA A 219 -18.45 17.23 -14.65
N SER A 220 -18.41 16.77 -13.39
CA SER A 220 -19.49 16.96 -12.39
C SER A 220 -19.46 18.36 -11.75
N ALA A 221 -18.35 19.09 -11.83
CA ALA A 221 -18.15 20.45 -11.29
C ALA A 221 -18.64 21.56 -12.23
N LYS A 222 -19.22 21.26 -13.40
CA LYS A 222 -19.77 22.20 -14.39
C LYS A 222 -21.30 22.23 -14.39
#